data_472f0720ba8592a4e8881486e788adf0
#
_entry.id   472f0720ba8592a4e8881486e788adf0
#
_cell.length_a   1.000
_cell.length_b   1.000
_cell.length_c   1.000
_cell.angle_alpha   90.00
_cell.angle_beta   90.00
_cell.angle_gamma   90.00
#
_symmetry.space_group_name_H-M   'P 1'
#
loop_
_entity.id
_entity.type
_entity.pdbx_description
1 polymer ?
#
loop_
_entity_poly.entity_id
_entity_poly.type
_entity_poly.pdbx_seq_one_letter_code
_entity_poly.pdbx_strand_id
1 'polypeptide(L)'
;MGCQAPNVETSPDQSKTEQMNTSNDEAAIKDLLFKYRDALNASSVDQVLPLYTTDGVFMPTGFPTAVGTEQLRGAYAGVFSMIKLNIEFFIDEIEVDGDHAFARTTSRGTTLIHATGQSVPEENRELFVLHRNNGTWRIARYMFNKMK
;
A
#
# COMPACT_ATOMS: atom_id res chain seq x y z
N MET A 1 13.28 45.69 -28.93
CA MET A 1 12.35 45.44 -27.80
C MET A 1 12.37 43.97 -27.46
N GLY A 2 13.12 43.61 -26.46
CA GLY A 2 13.17 42.21 -25.97
C GLY A 2 12.39 42.10 -24.67
N CYS A 3 11.30 41.33 -24.65
CA CYS A 3 10.68 40.89 -23.42
C CYS A 3 11.50 39.71 -22.89
N GLN A 4 12.33 39.97 -21.87
CA GLN A 4 12.91 38.87 -21.09
C GLN A 4 11.86 38.39 -20.10
N ALA A 5 11.49 37.12 -20.22
CA ALA A 5 10.73 36.44 -19.21
C ALA A 5 11.58 36.33 -17.93
N PRO A 6 11.00 36.55 -16.73
CA PRO A 6 11.76 36.38 -15.50
C PRO A 6 12.17 34.91 -15.35
N ASN A 7 13.47 34.67 -15.28
CA ASN A 7 14.01 33.41 -14.83
C ASN A 7 13.59 33.21 -13.37
N VAL A 8 12.71 32.24 -13.12
CA VAL A 8 12.43 31.80 -11.77
C VAL A 8 13.62 30.91 -11.36
N GLU A 9 14.63 31.51 -10.76
CA GLU A 9 15.66 30.71 -10.10
C GLU A 9 15.06 30.06 -8.87
N THR A 10 14.89 28.73 -8.94
CA THR A 10 14.54 27.95 -7.77
C THR A 10 15.67 28.06 -6.75
N SER A 11 15.42 28.64 -5.59
CA SER A 11 16.39 28.80 -4.52
C SER A 11 16.91 27.41 -4.08
N PRO A 12 18.23 27.25 -3.81
CA PRO A 12 18.79 25.97 -3.32
C PRO A 12 18.15 25.45 -2.02
N ASP A 13 17.54 26.33 -1.25
CA ASP A 13 16.87 26.01 0.01
C ASP A 13 15.52 25.33 -0.21
N GLN A 14 14.79 25.70 -1.26
CA GLN A 14 13.52 25.04 -1.62
C GLN A 14 13.75 23.61 -2.10
N SER A 15 14.78 23.36 -2.88
CA SER A 15 15.07 22.00 -3.38
C SER A 15 15.47 21.04 -2.26
N LYS A 16 16.19 21.51 -1.24
CA LYS A 16 16.53 20.71 -0.04
C LYS A 16 15.30 20.37 0.79
N THR A 17 14.39 21.33 0.96
CA THR A 17 13.15 21.13 1.72
C THR A 17 12.23 20.12 1.00
N GLU A 18 12.10 20.21 -0.32
CA GLU A 18 11.33 19.25 -1.12
C GLU A 18 11.92 17.84 -1.06
N GLN A 19 13.24 17.68 -1.14
CA GLN A 19 13.91 16.39 -1.01
C GLN A 19 13.75 15.79 0.38
N MET A 20 13.82 16.58 1.45
CA MET A 20 13.60 16.11 2.82
C MET A 20 12.16 15.66 3.04
N ASN A 21 11.17 16.41 2.51
CA ASN A 21 9.76 16.05 2.59
C ASN A 21 9.47 14.74 1.84
N THR A 22 10.03 14.56 0.65
CA THR A 22 9.91 13.33 -0.13
C THR A 22 10.53 12.13 0.59
N SER A 23 11.71 12.29 1.20
CA SER A 23 12.34 11.23 2.01
C SER A 23 11.49 10.84 3.21
N ASN A 24 10.89 11.82 3.90
CA ASN A 24 9.99 11.58 5.03
C ASN A 24 8.70 10.86 4.59
N ASP A 25 8.16 11.24 3.44
CA ASP A 25 6.98 10.60 2.86
C ASP A 25 7.27 9.15 2.44
N GLU A 26 8.41 8.89 1.82
CA GLU A 26 8.82 7.53 1.48
C GLU A 26 8.97 6.66 2.73
N ALA A 27 9.58 7.17 3.79
CA ALA A 27 9.74 6.44 5.05
C ALA A 27 8.37 6.15 5.70
N ALA A 28 7.45 7.11 5.68
CA ALA A 28 6.09 6.92 6.20
C ALA A 28 5.30 5.89 5.40
N ILE A 29 5.47 5.88 4.07
CA ILE A 29 4.82 4.90 3.19
C ILE A 29 5.41 3.50 3.42
N LYS A 30 6.71 3.35 3.56
CA LYS A 30 7.33 2.07 3.92
C LYS A 30 6.78 1.53 5.23
N ASP A 31 6.66 2.38 6.24
CA ASP A 31 6.09 2.01 7.54
C ASP A 31 4.64 1.54 7.41
N LEU A 32 3.83 2.25 6.62
CA LEU A 32 2.45 1.86 6.30
C LEU A 32 2.38 0.48 5.67
N LEU A 33 3.21 0.20 4.66
CA LEU A 33 3.22 -1.08 3.95
C LEU A 33 3.68 -2.23 4.85
N PHE A 34 4.63 -2.00 5.74
CA PHE A 34 5.06 -3.01 6.71
C PHE A 34 4.02 -3.25 7.81
N LYS A 35 3.28 -2.23 8.23
CA LYS A 35 2.11 -2.40 9.11
C LYS A 35 1.01 -3.22 8.43
N TYR A 36 0.79 -2.99 7.14
CA TYR A 36 -0.15 -3.77 6.35
C TYR A 36 0.28 -5.24 6.28
N ARG A 37 1.56 -5.52 6.00
CA ARG A 37 2.12 -6.88 6.08
C ARG A 37 1.86 -7.53 7.43
N ASP A 38 2.14 -6.83 8.50
CA ASP A 38 1.98 -7.36 9.86
C ASP A 38 0.51 -7.65 10.17
N ALA A 39 -0.40 -6.80 9.72
CA ALA A 39 -1.84 -7.02 9.85
C ALA A 39 -2.31 -8.25 9.06
N LEU A 40 -1.80 -8.46 7.85
CA LEU A 40 -2.08 -9.65 7.06
C LEU A 40 -1.58 -10.93 7.76
N ASN A 41 -0.33 -10.92 8.23
CA ASN A 41 0.27 -12.07 8.91
C ASN A 41 -0.39 -12.37 10.26
N ALA A 42 -0.96 -11.35 10.91
CA ALA A 42 -1.73 -11.51 12.14
C ALA A 42 -3.18 -11.95 11.90
N SER A 43 -3.63 -12.04 10.64
CA SER A 43 -5.04 -12.28 10.27
C SER A 43 -5.99 -11.31 10.99
N SER A 44 -5.62 -10.04 11.12
CA SER A 44 -6.36 -9.04 11.89
C SER A 44 -7.06 -8.04 10.99
N VAL A 45 -8.37 -8.19 10.84
CA VAL A 45 -9.21 -7.21 10.14
C VAL A 45 -9.13 -5.83 10.81
N ASP A 46 -9.14 -5.79 12.14
CA ASP A 46 -9.09 -4.54 12.90
C ASP A 46 -7.77 -3.78 12.74
N GLN A 47 -6.68 -4.47 12.42
CA GLN A 47 -5.39 -3.83 12.10
C GLN A 47 -5.30 -3.39 10.64
N VAL A 48 -6.00 -4.07 9.73
CA VAL A 48 -6.01 -3.73 8.30
C VAL A 48 -6.82 -2.47 8.03
N LEU A 49 -8.02 -2.37 8.56
CA LEU A 49 -8.97 -1.32 8.17
C LEU A 49 -8.47 0.11 8.41
N PRO A 50 -7.79 0.45 9.52
CA PRO A 50 -7.28 1.80 9.72
C PRO A 50 -6.19 2.22 8.73
N LEU A 51 -5.58 1.27 8.03
CA LEU A 51 -4.54 1.54 7.05
C LEU A 51 -5.11 1.98 5.69
N TYR A 52 -6.42 1.80 5.49
CA TYR A 52 -7.13 2.25 4.30
C TYR A 52 -7.79 3.61 4.52
N THR A 53 -7.99 4.33 3.42
CA THR A 53 -8.93 5.47 3.40
C THR A 53 -10.36 4.98 3.59
N THR A 54 -11.29 5.88 3.97
CA THR A 54 -12.71 5.52 4.17
C THR A 54 -13.39 5.06 2.87
N ASP A 55 -12.88 5.51 1.72
CA ASP A 55 -13.31 5.09 0.38
C ASP A 55 -12.34 4.11 -0.26
N GLY A 56 -11.55 3.41 0.55
CA GLY A 56 -10.53 2.47 0.08
C GLY A 56 -11.10 1.36 -0.78
N VAL A 57 -10.30 0.91 -1.75
CA VAL A 57 -10.69 -0.13 -2.70
C VAL A 57 -9.66 -1.24 -2.69
N PHE A 58 -10.13 -2.47 -2.54
CA PHE A 58 -9.33 -3.69 -2.59
C PHE A 58 -9.77 -4.56 -3.76
N MET A 59 -8.82 -4.88 -4.62
CA MET A 59 -9.05 -5.69 -5.84
C MET A 59 -8.21 -6.97 -5.79
N PRO A 60 -8.69 -8.01 -5.10
CA PRO A 60 -7.96 -9.27 -5.00
C PRO A 60 -8.07 -10.11 -6.27
N THR A 61 -7.08 -10.97 -6.52
CA THR A 61 -7.11 -11.91 -7.64
C THR A 61 -8.29 -12.88 -7.49
N GLY A 62 -9.15 -12.93 -8.49
CA GLY A 62 -10.23 -13.91 -8.58
C GLY A 62 -11.44 -13.65 -7.68
N PHE A 63 -11.48 -12.54 -6.96
CA PHE A 63 -12.60 -12.16 -6.09
C PHE A 63 -13.17 -10.81 -6.48
N PRO A 64 -14.41 -10.50 -6.09
CA PRO A 64 -15.01 -9.20 -6.36
C PRO A 64 -14.24 -8.05 -5.71
N THR A 65 -14.29 -6.90 -6.35
CA THR A 65 -13.77 -5.66 -5.79
C THR A 65 -14.54 -5.25 -4.53
N ALA A 66 -13.83 -4.94 -3.46
CA ALA A 66 -14.40 -4.41 -2.22
C ALA A 66 -14.18 -2.90 -2.16
N VAL A 67 -15.24 -2.14 -1.93
CA VAL A 67 -15.24 -0.67 -1.89
C VAL A 67 -15.78 -0.19 -0.55
N GLY A 68 -15.00 0.61 0.15
CA GLY A 68 -15.37 1.20 1.43
C GLY A 68 -15.19 0.27 2.62
N THR A 69 -15.22 0.84 3.83
CA THR A 69 -14.84 0.16 5.07
C THR A 69 -15.61 -1.13 5.31
N GLU A 70 -16.92 -1.15 5.10
CA GLU A 70 -17.73 -2.33 5.38
C GLU A 70 -17.48 -3.48 4.40
N GLN A 71 -17.31 -3.17 3.11
CA GLN A 71 -16.95 -4.20 2.12
C GLN A 71 -15.52 -4.70 2.34
N LEU A 72 -14.60 -3.82 2.72
CA LEU A 72 -13.23 -4.21 3.09
C LEU A 72 -13.24 -5.15 4.30
N ARG A 73 -14.05 -4.85 5.32
CA ARG A 73 -14.20 -5.71 6.50
C ARG A 73 -14.62 -7.13 6.09
N GLY A 74 -15.64 -7.24 5.27
CA GLY A 74 -16.14 -8.53 4.77
C GLY A 74 -15.11 -9.28 3.92
N ALA A 75 -14.39 -8.57 3.04
CA ALA A 75 -13.37 -9.16 2.17
C ALA A 75 -12.20 -9.75 2.99
N TYR A 76 -11.65 -8.98 3.93
CA TYR A 76 -10.55 -9.47 4.76
C TYR A 76 -10.98 -10.55 5.74
N ALA A 77 -12.16 -10.45 6.33
CA ALA A 77 -12.71 -11.52 7.16
C ALA A 77 -12.83 -12.82 6.36
N GLY A 78 -13.29 -12.75 5.11
CA GLY A 78 -13.36 -13.89 4.21
C GLY A 78 -11.99 -14.50 3.91
N VAL A 79 -11.01 -13.68 3.59
CA VAL A 79 -9.62 -14.14 3.34
C VAL A 79 -9.08 -14.87 4.57
N PHE A 80 -9.16 -14.26 5.74
CA PHE A 80 -8.59 -14.81 6.97
C PHE A 80 -9.35 -16.04 7.49
N SER A 81 -10.60 -16.24 7.07
CA SER A 81 -11.34 -17.48 7.34
C SER A 81 -10.83 -18.66 6.53
N MET A 82 -10.25 -18.42 5.36
CA MET A 82 -9.78 -19.44 4.43
C MET A 82 -8.29 -19.75 4.58
N ILE A 83 -7.48 -18.73 4.85
CA ILE A 83 -6.02 -18.84 4.83
C ILE A 83 -5.37 -18.05 5.96
N LYS A 84 -4.15 -18.48 6.31
CA LYS A 84 -3.23 -17.72 7.14
C LYS A 84 -1.97 -17.43 6.35
N LEU A 85 -1.65 -16.15 6.23
CA LEU A 85 -0.48 -15.67 5.51
C LEU A 85 0.74 -15.60 6.42
N ASN A 86 1.89 -15.95 5.88
CA ASN A 86 3.20 -15.69 6.45
C ASN A 86 4.12 -15.20 5.33
N ILE A 87 4.07 -13.90 5.07
CA ILE A 87 4.72 -13.28 3.92
C ILE A 87 5.58 -12.10 4.32
N GLU A 88 6.58 -11.80 3.46
CA GLU A 88 7.37 -10.58 3.49
C GLU A 88 7.06 -9.75 2.26
N PHE A 89 7.09 -8.41 2.43
CA PHE A 89 7.01 -7.45 1.33
C PHE A 89 8.40 -6.95 0.96
N PHE A 90 8.63 -6.90 -0.35
CA PHE A 90 9.81 -6.30 -0.95
C PHE A 90 9.34 -5.09 -1.75
N ILE A 91 9.76 -3.91 -1.32
CA ILE A 91 9.34 -2.65 -1.96
C ILE A 91 10.27 -2.39 -3.15
N ASP A 92 9.71 -2.42 -4.36
CA ASP A 92 10.45 -2.24 -5.59
C ASP A 92 10.59 -0.76 -5.96
N GLU A 93 9.54 0.02 -5.75
CA GLU A 93 9.55 1.47 -5.98
C GLU A 93 8.45 2.18 -5.19
N ILE A 94 8.72 3.44 -4.86
CA ILE A 94 7.74 4.39 -4.31
C ILE A 94 7.92 5.70 -5.06
N GLU A 95 6.84 6.25 -5.61
CA GLU A 95 6.81 7.61 -6.16
C GLU A 95 5.77 8.44 -5.42
N VAL A 96 6.19 9.63 -5.00
CA VAL A 96 5.35 10.58 -4.26
C VAL A 96 5.12 11.81 -5.12
N ASP A 97 3.86 12.23 -5.23
CA ASP A 97 3.44 13.46 -5.90
C ASP A 97 2.41 14.18 -5.01
N GLY A 98 2.89 15.12 -4.20
CA GLY A 98 2.05 15.86 -3.24
C GLY A 98 1.40 14.92 -2.21
N ASP A 99 0.08 14.92 -2.18
CA ASP A 99 -0.73 14.09 -1.29
C ASP A 99 -1.09 12.72 -1.88
N HIS A 100 -0.52 12.37 -3.01
CA HIS A 100 -0.70 11.10 -3.70
C HIS A 100 0.63 10.40 -3.89
N ALA A 101 0.60 9.09 -3.87
CA ALA A 101 1.77 8.26 -4.15
C ALA A 101 1.32 6.93 -4.74
N PHE A 102 2.25 6.24 -5.40
CA PHE A 102 2.09 4.82 -5.65
C PHE A 102 3.30 4.06 -5.12
N ALA A 103 3.07 2.79 -4.79
CA ALA A 103 4.13 1.85 -4.45
C ALA A 103 3.92 0.56 -5.24
N ARG A 104 5.01 0.03 -5.76
CA ARG A 104 5.03 -1.27 -6.40
C ARG A 104 5.86 -2.21 -5.55
N THR A 105 5.29 -3.36 -5.20
CA THR A 105 5.91 -4.35 -4.31
C THR A 105 5.81 -5.76 -4.87
N THR A 106 6.60 -6.64 -4.29
CA THR A 106 6.49 -8.09 -4.44
C THR A 106 6.36 -8.68 -3.05
N SER A 107 5.53 -9.70 -2.87
CA SER A 107 5.46 -10.44 -1.61
C SER A 107 5.77 -11.90 -1.83
N ARG A 108 6.42 -12.52 -0.84
CA ARG A 108 6.79 -13.95 -0.87
C ARG A 108 6.71 -14.55 0.52
N GLY A 109 6.40 -15.83 0.55
CA GLY A 109 6.33 -16.61 1.77
C GLY A 109 5.46 -17.84 1.60
N THR A 110 4.63 -18.12 2.58
CA THR A 110 3.74 -19.28 2.62
C THR A 110 2.32 -18.87 2.98
N THR A 111 1.37 -19.67 2.51
CA THR A 111 -0.04 -19.60 2.87
C THR A 111 -0.46 -20.93 3.47
N LEU A 112 -0.99 -20.89 4.69
CA LEU A 112 -1.66 -22.03 5.31
C LEU A 112 -3.12 -22.05 4.88
N ILE A 113 -3.55 -23.13 4.24
CA ILE A 113 -4.94 -23.34 3.82
C ILE A 113 -5.66 -24.02 4.97
N HIS A 114 -6.63 -23.35 5.61
CA HIS A 114 -7.31 -23.89 6.80
C HIS A 114 -8.08 -25.18 6.51
N ALA A 115 -8.71 -25.29 5.34
CA ALA A 115 -9.52 -26.44 4.98
C ALA A 115 -8.71 -27.74 4.88
N THR A 116 -7.44 -27.68 4.51
CA THR A 116 -6.58 -28.85 4.28
C THR A 116 -5.44 -28.97 5.27
N GLY A 117 -5.11 -27.90 6.00
CA GLY A 117 -3.93 -27.82 6.87
C GLY A 117 -2.60 -27.78 6.12
N GLN A 118 -2.62 -27.62 4.78
CA GLN A 118 -1.43 -27.57 3.95
C GLN A 118 -0.88 -26.16 3.87
N SER A 119 0.45 -26.02 3.97
CA SER A 119 1.15 -24.78 3.63
C SER A 119 1.69 -24.87 2.22
N VAL A 120 1.42 -23.83 1.43
CA VAL A 120 1.83 -23.74 0.03
C VAL A 120 2.67 -22.48 -0.17
N PRO A 121 3.60 -22.47 -1.16
CA PRO A 121 4.31 -21.25 -1.53
C PRO A 121 3.35 -20.16 -1.96
N GLU A 122 3.65 -18.93 -1.55
CA GLU A 122 2.90 -17.72 -1.90
C GLU A 122 3.83 -16.71 -2.52
N GLU A 123 3.47 -16.19 -3.69
CA GLU A 123 4.19 -15.12 -4.34
C GLU A 123 3.23 -14.24 -5.11
N ASN A 124 3.29 -12.93 -4.84
CA ASN A 124 2.43 -11.95 -5.44
C ASN A 124 3.22 -10.72 -5.89
N ARG A 125 2.65 -9.98 -6.82
CA ARG A 125 3.05 -8.62 -7.13
C ARG A 125 1.89 -7.69 -6.82
N GLU A 126 2.18 -6.54 -6.25
CA GLU A 126 1.19 -5.61 -5.75
C GLU A 126 1.40 -4.20 -6.28
N LEU A 127 0.29 -3.50 -6.47
CA LEU A 127 0.27 -2.07 -6.74
C LEU A 127 -0.63 -1.37 -5.70
N PHE A 128 -0.04 -0.41 -5.00
CA PHE A 128 -0.74 0.43 -4.03
C PHE A 128 -0.81 1.85 -4.55
N VAL A 129 -2.00 2.44 -4.52
CA VAL A 129 -2.19 3.88 -4.64
C VAL A 129 -2.47 4.42 -3.25
N LEU A 130 -1.73 5.45 -2.85
CA LEU A 130 -1.70 5.96 -1.49
C LEU A 130 -2.14 7.42 -1.49
N HIS A 131 -2.93 7.80 -0.49
CA HIS A 131 -3.34 9.19 -0.28
C HIS A 131 -2.92 9.63 1.11
N ARG A 132 -2.45 10.88 1.20
CA ARG A 132 -2.19 11.55 2.47
C ARG A 132 -3.36 12.50 2.80
N ASN A 133 -4.01 12.24 3.93
CA ASN A 133 -5.06 13.08 4.49
C ASN A 133 -4.68 13.46 5.92
N ASN A 134 -4.72 14.75 6.24
CA ASN A 134 -4.35 15.25 7.57
C ASN A 134 -2.98 14.74 8.05
N GLY A 135 -2.00 14.73 7.15
CA GLY A 135 -0.63 14.30 7.45
C GLY A 135 -0.41 12.80 7.55
N THR A 136 -1.45 11.98 7.34
CA THR A 136 -1.35 10.52 7.44
C THR A 136 -1.55 9.86 6.08
N TRP A 137 -0.58 9.03 5.69
CA TRP A 137 -0.67 8.19 4.50
C TRP A 137 -1.55 6.97 4.76
N ARG A 138 -2.46 6.69 3.81
CA ARG A 138 -3.33 5.51 3.83
C ARG A 138 -3.46 4.91 2.45
N ILE A 139 -3.84 3.64 2.41
CA ILE A 139 -4.09 2.91 1.16
C ILE A 139 -5.43 3.37 0.60
N ALA A 140 -5.42 3.95 -0.60
CA ALA A 140 -6.63 4.37 -1.31
C ALA A 140 -7.11 3.29 -2.28
N ARG A 141 -6.18 2.67 -3.00
CA ARG A 141 -6.46 1.58 -3.95
C ARG A 141 -5.37 0.53 -3.82
N TYR A 142 -5.77 -0.72 -3.82
CA TYR A 142 -4.83 -1.82 -3.75
C TYR A 142 -5.26 -2.96 -4.66
N MET A 143 -4.35 -3.42 -5.46
CA MET A 143 -4.54 -4.57 -6.34
C MET A 143 -3.34 -5.48 -6.25
N PHE A 144 -3.58 -6.78 -6.19
CA PHE A 144 -2.51 -7.75 -6.32
C PHE A 144 -2.83 -8.81 -7.36
N ASN A 145 -1.77 -9.42 -7.84
CA ASN A 145 -1.83 -10.49 -8.81
C ASN A 145 -0.94 -11.63 -8.32
N LYS A 146 -1.51 -12.83 -8.21
CA LYS A 146 -0.74 -14.01 -7.80
C LYS A 146 0.21 -14.44 -8.90
N MET A 147 1.45 -14.79 -8.51
CA MET A 147 2.45 -15.39 -9.40
C MET A 147 2.66 -16.87 -9.07
N LYS A 148 2.38 -17.25 -7.84
CA LYS A 148 2.37 -18.66 -7.38
C LYS A 148 1.38 -18.89 -6.26
#